data_14bd15425e7ae8c7e83e69ef653a5830
#
_entry.id   14bd15425e7ae8c7e83e69ef653a5830
#
_cell.length_a   1.000
_cell.length_b   1.000
_cell.length_c   1.000
_cell.angle_alpha   90.00
_cell.angle_beta   90.00
_cell.angle_gamma   90.00
#
_symmetry.space_group_name_H-M   'P 1'
#
loop_
_entity.id
_entity.type
_entity.pdbx_description
1 polymer ?
#
loop_
_entity_poly.entity_id
_entity_poly.type
_entity_poly.pdbx_seq_one_letter_code
_entity_poly.pdbx_strand_id
1 'polypeptide(L)'
;MTDRPPPSNVESLPLPEPGRRVLIKGQQTKAAIIDAALGLASQIGLEGLSIGAVAEVTGMSKSGVFAHFGSREELQISVIREYHDRFESSVFYAAMQKGRGLPRLQALFDNWMVQTSAEIDSGCIYISGAVEFDDRSGPVRDALASSVATWQTALRRAVELAQAQGQLSQAADPHQIAFEIHGLILALHYEARFLRNPNATERARQGFQHILARYGGSVTPPTSTPASGQPAAKLVAVPKTRRKPAND
;
A
#
# COMPACT_ATOMS: atom_id res chain seq x y z
N MET A 1 -59.20 33.02 -2.65
CA MET A 1 -58.10 33.56 -3.46
C MET A 1 -56.81 33.18 -2.73
N THR A 2 -56.22 32.07 -3.15
CA THR A 2 -54.97 31.51 -2.54
C THR A 2 -53.85 31.81 -3.51
N ASP A 3 -53.04 32.79 -3.11
CA ASP A 3 -51.86 33.23 -3.85
C ASP A 3 -50.75 32.18 -3.65
N ARG A 4 -50.36 31.47 -4.71
CA ARG A 4 -49.29 30.49 -4.75
C ARG A 4 -48.06 31.17 -5.34
N PRO A 5 -46.92 31.20 -4.62
CA PRO A 5 -45.72 31.78 -5.19
C PRO A 5 -45.18 30.92 -6.35
N PRO A 6 -44.53 31.54 -7.36
CA PRO A 6 -43.98 30.82 -8.50
C PRO A 6 -42.80 29.94 -8.10
N PRO A 7 -42.53 28.84 -8.86
CA PRO A 7 -41.41 27.93 -8.56
C PRO A 7 -40.08 28.65 -8.74
N SER A 8 -39.21 28.47 -7.74
CA SER A 8 -37.83 28.95 -7.75
C SER A 8 -37.05 28.39 -8.95
N ASN A 9 -36.47 29.25 -9.72
CA ASN A 9 -35.51 28.95 -10.80
C ASN A 9 -34.40 28.04 -10.23
N VAL A 10 -34.34 26.79 -10.69
CA VAL A 10 -33.17 25.97 -10.55
C VAL A 10 -32.12 26.49 -11.53
N GLU A 11 -31.19 27.29 -11.02
CA GLU A 11 -30.06 27.79 -11.77
C GLU A 11 -29.21 26.58 -12.22
N SER A 12 -29.30 26.24 -13.51
CA SER A 12 -28.53 25.14 -14.09
C SER A 12 -27.04 25.52 -14.04
N LEU A 13 -26.25 24.74 -13.28
CA LEU A 13 -24.79 24.87 -13.24
C LEU A 13 -24.24 24.86 -14.69
N PRO A 14 -23.37 25.82 -15.05
CA PRO A 14 -22.82 25.89 -16.39
C PRO A 14 -22.00 24.63 -16.70
N LEU A 15 -22.23 24.06 -17.89
CA LEU A 15 -21.46 22.93 -18.38
C LEU A 15 -19.98 23.34 -18.54
N PRO A 16 -19.00 22.52 -18.12
CA PRO A 16 -17.59 22.87 -18.25
C PRO A 16 -17.19 23.08 -19.71
N GLU A 17 -16.35 24.09 -19.94
CA GLU A 17 -15.79 24.44 -21.24
C GLU A 17 -15.18 23.22 -21.96
N PRO A 18 -15.25 23.14 -23.30
CA PRO A 18 -14.77 21.95 -24.05
C PRO A 18 -13.33 21.56 -23.76
N GLY A 19 -12.40 22.49 -23.59
CA GLY A 19 -11.01 22.24 -23.24
C GLY A 19 -10.86 21.64 -21.83
N ARG A 20 -11.66 22.08 -20.88
CA ARG A 20 -11.69 21.55 -19.51
C ARG A 20 -12.21 20.11 -19.47
N ARG A 21 -13.19 19.77 -20.30
CA ARG A 21 -13.71 18.40 -20.45
C ARG A 21 -12.67 17.44 -21.00
N VAL A 22 -11.88 17.85 -21.99
CA VAL A 22 -10.80 17.03 -22.59
C VAL A 22 -9.69 16.78 -21.57
N LEU A 23 -9.28 17.80 -20.81
CA LEU A 23 -8.28 17.64 -19.74
C LEU A 23 -8.75 16.69 -18.64
N ILE A 24 -9.99 16.81 -18.19
CA ILE A 24 -10.57 15.91 -17.16
C ILE A 24 -10.63 14.48 -17.69
N LYS A 25 -11.06 14.25 -18.93
CA LYS A 25 -11.10 12.90 -19.54
C LYS A 25 -9.69 12.30 -19.66
N GLY A 26 -8.70 13.08 -20.07
CA GLY A 26 -7.30 12.63 -20.15
C GLY A 26 -6.74 12.23 -18.78
N GLN A 27 -7.03 13.00 -17.72
CA GLN A 27 -6.64 12.69 -16.35
C GLN A 27 -7.33 11.41 -15.84
N GLN A 28 -8.64 11.26 -16.07
CA GLN A 28 -9.39 10.06 -15.71
C GLN A 28 -8.83 8.81 -16.42
N THR A 29 -8.51 8.91 -17.70
CA THR A 29 -7.89 7.83 -18.46
C THR A 29 -6.53 7.48 -17.90
N LYS A 30 -5.68 8.47 -17.59
CA LYS A 30 -4.37 8.25 -16.98
C LYS A 30 -4.49 7.54 -15.62
N ALA A 31 -5.41 7.96 -14.78
CA ALA A 31 -5.67 7.34 -13.47
C ALA A 31 -6.10 5.87 -13.63
N ALA A 32 -7.02 5.57 -14.56
CA ALA A 32 -7.44 4.19 -14.83
C ALA A 32 -6.30 3.31 -15.35
N ILE A 33 -5.39 3.87 -16.18
CA ILE A 33 -4.19 3.15 -16.64
C ILE A 33 -3.26 2.86 -15.46
N ILE A 34 -3.03 3.83 -14.57
CA ILE A 34 -2.17 3.65 -13.39
C ILE A 34 -2.76 2.60 -12.45
N ASP A 35 -4.06 2.60 -12.23
CA ASP A 35 -4.73 1.59 -11.40
C ASP A 35 -4.55 0.17 -11.95
N ALA A 36 -4.78 -0.02 -13.25
CA ALA A 36 -4.53 -1.31 -13.91
C ALA A 36 -3.04 -1.71 -13.87
N ALA A 37 -2.13 -0.75 -14.07
CA ALA A 37 -0.69 -0.97 -14.03
C ALA A 37 -0.21 -1.33 -12.62
N LEU A 38 -0.78 -0.73 -11.57
CA LEU A 38 -0.51 -1.07 -10.17
C LEU A 38 -0.90 -2.52 -9.86
N GLY A 39 -2.11 -2.92 -10.25
CA GLY A 39 -2.57 -4.31 -10.11
C GLY A 39 -1.67 -5.31 -10.86
N LEU A 40 -1.22 -4.96 -12.05
CA LEU A 40 -0.31 -5.78 -12.83
C LEU A 40 1.08 -5.85 -12.17
N ALA A 41 1.65 -4.71 -11.75
CA ALA A 41 2.97 -4.65 -11.10
C ALA A 41 3.01 -5.46 -9.79
N SER A 42 1.92 -5.50 -9.04
CA SER A 42 1.80 -6.34 -7.85
C SER A 42 1.92 -7.85 -8.16
N GLN A 43 1.59 -8.28 -9.37
CA GLN A 43 1.64 -9.69 -9.79
C GLN A 43 2.96 -10.07 -10.47
N ILE A 44 3.46 -9.22 -11.37
CA ILE A 44 4.64 -9.51 -12.20
C ILE A 44 5.88 -8.71 -11.84
N GLY A 45 5.81 -7.89 -10.80
CA GLY A 45 6.86 -6.96 -10.40
C GLY A 45 6.90 -5.66 -11.22
N LEU A 46 7.62 -4.67 -10.70
CA LEU A 46 7.85 -3.40 -11.41
C LEU A 46 8.71 -3.61 -12.66
N GLU A 47 9.68 -4.52 -12.60
CA GLU A 47 10.53 -4.84 -13.76
C GLU A 47 9.74 -5.51 -14.88
N GLY A 48 8.74 -6.32 -14.57
CA GLY A 48 7.83 -6.90 -15.56
C GLY A 48 6.91 -5.90 -16.25
N LEU A 49 6.71 -4.71 -15.64
CA LEU A 49 5.78 -3.72 -16.14
C LEU A 49 6.30 -3.07 -17.44
N SER A 50 5.50 -3.09 -18.49
CA SER A 50 5.80 -2.47 -19.77
C SER A 50 4.57 -1.79 -20.38
N ILE A 51 4.80 -0.82 -21.27
CA ILE A 51 3.70 -0.16 -22.04
C ILE A 51 2.81 -1.20 -22.74
N GLY A 52 3.44 -2.27 -23.29
CA GLY A 52 2.71 -3.34 -23.99
C GLY A 52 1.82 -4.15 -23.06
N ALA A 53 2.35 -4.57 -21.90
CA ALA A 53 1.59 -5.34 -20.91
C ALA A 53 0.41 -4.54 -20.34
N VAL A 54 0.61 -3.23 -20.08
CA VAL A 54 -0.47 -2.35 -19.61
C VAL A 54 -1.51 -2.10 -20.71
N ALA A 55 -1.09 -1.94 -21.97
CA ALA A 55 -2.00 -1.80 -23.09
C ALA A 55 -2.92 -3.03 -23.25
N GLU A 56 -2.37 -4.22 -23.04
CA GLU A 56 -3.12 -5.48 -23.09
C GLU A 56 -4.21 -5.54 -22.00
N VAL A 57 -3.85 -5.31 -20.73
CA VAL A 57 -4.81 -5.39 -19.62
C VAL A 57 -5.86 -4.27 -19.64
N THR A 58 -5.54 -3.11 -20.24
CA THR A 58 -6.48 -1.99 -20.35
C THR A 58 -7.32 -2.02 -21.63
N GLY A 59 -7.04 -2.92 -22.57
CA GLY A 59 -7.67 -2.96 -23.88
C GLY A 59 -7.35 -1.73 -24.75
N MET A 60 -6.28 -1.01 -24.45
CA MET A 60 -5.84 0.18 -25.19
C MET A 60 -4.76 -0.16 -26.20
N SER A 61 -4.55 0.74 -27.20
CA SER A 61 -3.39 0.64 -28.07
C SER A 61 -2.10 0.99 -27.32
N LYS A 62 -0.96 0.41 -27.69
CA LYS A 62 0.37 0.77 -27.11
C LYS A 62 0.66 2.26 -27.27
N SER A 63 0.32 2.85 -28.42
CA SER A 63 0.47 4.30 -28.64
C SER A 63 -0.42 5.15 -27.72
N GLY A 64 -1.63 4.67 -27.40
CA GLY A 64 -2.53 5.32 -26.46
C GLY A 64 -1.97 5.36 -25.06
N VAL A 65 -1.44 4.23 -24.55
CA VAL A 65 -0.77 4.18 -23.24
C VAL A 65 0.50 5.04 -23.27
N PHE A 66 1.33 4.91 -24.30
CA PHE A 66 2.57 5.70 -24.45
C PHE A 66 2.32 7.21 -24.45
N ALA A 67 1.23 7.69 -25.03
CA ALA A 67 0.87 9.11 -25.03
C ALA A 67 0.66 9.70 -23.62
N HIS A 68 0.35 8.87 -22.59
CA HIS A 68 0.17 9.30 -21.21
C HIS A 68 1.46 9.31 -20.38
N PHE A 69 2.47 8.51 -20.74
CA PHE A 69 3.67 8.34 -19.91
C PHE A 69 4.98 8.68 -20.65
N GLY A 70 5.02 8.56 -21.98
CA GLY A 70 6.21 8.85 -22.78
C GLY A 70 7.33 7.81 -22.69
N SER A 71 7.40 7.03 -21.60
CA SER A 71 8.39 5.97 -21.42
C SER A 71 7.90 4.89 -20.45
N ARG A 72 8.59 3.73 -20.46
CA ARG A 72 8.39 2.67 -19.47
C ARG A 72 8.76 3.15 -18.06
N GLU A 73 9.85 3.88 -17.93
CA GLU A 73 10.34 4.42 -16.65
C GLU A 73 9.33 5.36 -16.02
N GLU A 74 8.76 6.30 -16.78
CA GLU A 74 7.71 7.19 -16.28
C GLU A 74 6.42 6.47 -15.90
N LEU A 75 6.08 5.39 -16.58
CA LEU A 75 4.99 4.51 -16.17
C LEU A 75 5.29 3.86 -14.82
N GLN A 76 6.48 3.25 -14.66
CA GLN A 76 6.91 2.62 -13.41
C GLN A 76 6.95 3.63 -12.24
N ILE A 77 7.50 4.83 -12.47
CA ILE A 77 7.54 5.91 -11.47
C ILE A 77 6.11 6.37 -11.10
N SER A 78 5.21 6.48 -12.08
CA SER A 78 3.81 6.83 -11.82
C SER A 78 3.11 5.77 -10.95
N VAL A 79 3.42 4.49 -11.16
CA VAL A 79 2.90 3.38 -10.33
C VAL A 79 3.48 3.43 -8.91
N ILE A 80 4.77 3.71 -8.75
CA ILE A 80 5.41 3.87 -7.43
C ILE A 80 4.76 5.03 -6.66
N ARG A 81 4.51 6.18 -7.32
CA ARG A 81 3.86 7.34 -6.69
C ARG A 81 2.43 7.01 -6.26
N GLU A 82 1.64 6.39 -7.13
CA GLU A 82 0.28 5.97 -6.81
C GLU A 82 0.24 4.98 -5.64
N TYR A 83 1.16 4.01 -5.62
CA TYR A 83 1.29 3.09 -4.49
C TYR A 83 1.63 3.82 -3.20
N HIS A 84 2.55 4.80 -3.26
CA HIS A 84 2.93 5.63 -2.12
C HIS A 84 1.74 6.43 -1.57
N ASP A 85 0.99 7.10 -2.45
CA ASP A 85 -0.18 7.89 -2.07
C ASP A 85 -1.27 7.03 -1.39
N ARG A 86 -1.51 5.82 -1.90
CA ARG A 86 -2.43 4.85 -1.27
C ARG A 86 -1.91 4.35 0.07
N PHE A 87 -0.64 4.03 0.14
CA PHE A 87 0.02 3.61 1.38
C PHE A 87 -0.05 4.71 2.44
N GLU A 88 0.29 5.95 2.09
CA GLU A 88 0.15 7.08 3.02
C GLU A 88 -1.30 7.24 3.49
N SER A 89 -2.27 7.12 2.60
CA SER A 89 -3.68 7.27 2.94
C SER A 89 -4.15 6.19 3.92
N SER A 90 -3.81 4.92 3.67
CA SER A 90 -4.27 3.78 4.48
C SER A 90 -3.47 3.60 5.77
N VAL A 91 -2.18 3.89 5.78
CA VAL A 91 -1.28 3.64 6.92
C VAL A 91 -1.01 4.93 7.71
N PHE A 92 -0.49 5.97 7.04
CA PHE A 92 -0.04 7.18 7.72
C PHE A 92 -1.20 8.09 8.14
N TYR A 93 -2.02 8.56 7.19
CA TYR A 93 -3.08 9.51 7.53
C TYR A 93 -4.16 8.91 8.44
N ALA A 94 -4.44 7.62 8.29
CA ALA A 94 -5.32 6.92 9.22
C ALA A 94 -4.78 6.92 10.67
N ALA A 95 -3.45 6.75 10.85
CA ALA A 95 -2.82 6.81 12.16
C ALA A 95 -2.76 8.22 12.74
N MET A 96 -2.78 9.28 11.90
CA MET A 96 -2.77 10.67 12.37
C MET A 96 -4.04 11.06 13.14
N GLN A 97 -5.11 10.28 13.03
CA GLN A 97 -6.33 10.44 13.82
C GLN A 97 -6.14 10.03 15.31
N LYS A 98 -5.05 9.33 15.63
CA LYS A 98 -4.72 8.95 17.00
C LYS A 98 -3.89 10.02 17.72
N GLY A 99 -3.93 10.01 19.03
CA GLY A 99 -3.09 10.88 19.86
C GLY A 99 -1.61 10.76 19.52
N ARG A 100 -0.84 11.85 19.65
CA ARG A 100 0.61 11.85 19.41
C ARG A 100 1.30 10.85 20.35
N GLY A 101 2.49 10.40 19.96
CA GLY A 101 3.31 9.47 20.74
C GLY A 101 2.92 8.02 20.52
N LEU A 102 2.94 7.22 21.58
CA LEU A 102 2.76 5.78 21.52
C LEU A 102 1.45 5.32 20.86
N PRO A 103 0.27 5.95 21.11
CA PRO A 103 -0.96 5.54 20.43
C PRO A 103 -0.88 5.69 18.91
N ARG A 104 -0.16 6.71 18.41
CA ARG A 104 0.06 6.91 16.96
C ARG A 104 1.05 5.92 16.42
N LEU A 105 2.14 5.62 17.13
CA LEU A 105 3.12 4.62 16.75
C LEU A 105 2.47 3.22 16.64
N GLN A 106 1.63 2.87 17.60
CA GLN A 106 0.84 1.62 17.54
C GLN A 106 -0.07 1.59 16.32
N ALA A 107 -0.81 2.67 16.06
CA ALA A 107 -1.70 2.74 14.92
C ALA A 107 -0.94 2.67 13.58
N LEU A 108 0.25 3.27 13.47
CA LEU A 108 1.10 3.13 12.28
C LEU A 108 1.48 1.67 12.05
N PHE A 109 1.91 0.96 13.09
CA PHE A 109 2.24 -0.45 12.99
C PHE A 109 1.03 -1.31 12.64
N ASP A 110 -0.10 -1.13 13.33
CA ASP A 110 -1.32 -1.92 13.12
C ASP A 110 -1.88 -1.71 11.70
N ASN A 111 -1.94 -0.47 11.21
CA ASN A 111 -2.37 -0.16 9.85
C ASN A 111 -1.43 -0.80 8.82
N TRP A 112 -0.11 -0.76 9.08
CA TRP A 112 0.87 -1.39 8.20
C TRP A 112 0.74 -2.92 8.18
N MET A 113 0.48 -3.53 9.34
CA MET A 113 0.15 -4.96 9.44
C MET A 113 -1.07 -5.33 8.59
N VAL A 114 -2.12 -4.50 8.64
CA VAL A 114 -3.33 -4.71 7.81
C VAL A 114 -3.00 -4.60 6.33
N GLN A 115 -2.27 -3.56 5.92
CA GLN A 115 -1.82 -3.36 4.54
C GLN A 115 -0.99 -4.55 4.04
N THR A 116 0.04 -4.95 4.81
CA THR A 116 0.90 -6.08 4.46
C THR A 116 0.13 -7.39 4.36
N SER A 117 -0.85 -7.61 5.27
CA SER A 117 -1.70 -8.79 5.23
C SER A 117 -2.58 -8.84 3.98
N ALA A 118 -3.11 -7.70 3.53
CA ALA A 118 -3.87 -7.60 2.28
C ALA A 118 -2.99 -7.85 1.03
N GLU A 119 -1.69 -7.56 1.12
CA GLU A 119 -0.71 -7.72 0.05
C GLU A 119 -0.03 -9.10 0.02
N ILE A 120 -0.33 -10.01 0.95
CA ILE A 120 0.30 -11.35 0.99
C ILE A 120 0.10 -12.09 -0.33
N ASP A 121 -1.06 -12.01 -0.94
CA ASP A 121 -1.35 -12.70 -2.19
C ASP A 121 -1.01 -11.88 -3.44
N SER A 122 -1.13 -10.55 -3.40
CA SER A 122 -0.86 -9.67 -4.54
C SER A 122 0.61 -9.25 -4.65
N GLY A 123 1.30 -9.01 -3.54
CA GLY A 123 2.68 -8.51 -3.48
C GLY A 123 2.76 -7.05 -3.06
N CYS A 124 3.87 -6.70 -2.40
CA CYS A 124 4.18 -5.36 -1.93
C CYS A 124 5.18 -4.70 -2.89
N ILE A 125 4.80 -3.58 -3.51
CA ILE A 125 5.65 -2.82 -4.45
C ILE A 125 6.95 -2.37 -3.78
N TYR A 126 6.93 -1.98 -2.51
CA TYR A 126 8.14 -1.55 -1.81
C TYR A 126 9.12 -2.69 -1.58
N ILE A 127 8.63 -3.87 -1.18
CA ILE A 127 9.50 -5.00 -0.82
C ILE A 127 10.01 -5.70 -2.08
N SER A 128 9.14 -6.04 -3.03
CA SER A 128 9.54 -6.69 -4.28
C SER A 128 10.36 -5.75 -5.15
N GLY A 129 9.94 -4.49 -5.28
CA GLY A 129 10.66 -3.49 -6.07
C GLY A 129 12.04 -3.18 -5.51
N ALA A 130 12.23 -3.18 -4.17
CA ALA A 130 13.56 -3.03 -3.58
C ALA A 130 14.51 -4.15 -4.05
N VAL A 131 14.05 -5.41 -4.07
CA VAL A 131 14.85 -6.55 -4.54
C VAL A 131 15.10 -6.51 -6.05
N GLU A 132 14.11 -6.03 -6.85
CA GLU A 132 14.25 -5.92 -8.30
C GLU A 132 15.22 -4.82 -8.75
N PHE A 133 15.40 -3.78 -7.92
CA PHE A 133 16.13 -2.56 -8.27
C PHE A 133 17.33 -2.24 -7.34
N ASP A 134 17.71 -3.11 -6.40
CA ASP A 134 18.84 -2.87 -5.48
C ASP A 134 20.17 -2.65 -6.22
N ASP A 135 20.44 -3.45 -7.23
CA ASP A 135 21.68 -3.40 -8.05
C ASP A 135 21.54 -2.50 -9.30
N ARG A 136 20.44 -1.76 -9.46
CA ARG A 136 20.17 -0.94 -10.65
C ARG A 136 20.16 0.53 -10.30
N SER A 137 21.06 1.31 -10.89
CA SER A 137 20.98 2.78 -10.82
C SER A 137 19.93 3.31 -11.79
N GLY A 138 19.29 4.43 -11.44
CA GLY A 138 18.37 5.13 -12.33
C GLY A 138 17.11 5.65 -11.65
N PRO A 139 16.26 6.38 -12.40
CA PRO A 139 15.16 7.16 -11.83
C PRO A 139 14.08 6.30 -11.16
N VAL A 140 13.86 5.05 -11.62
CA VAL A 140 12.88 4.13 -11.00
C VAL A 140 13.35 3.70 -9.61
N ARG A 141 14.61 3.28 -9.48
CA ARG A 141 15.22 2.95 -8.20
C ARG A 141 15.19 4.13 -7.24
N ASP A 142 15.53 5.32 -7.74
CA ASP A 142 15.58 6.52 -6.90
C ASP A 142 14.20 6.93 -6.41
N ALA A 143 13.17 6.84 -7.26
CA ALA A 143 11.78 7.07 -6.86
C ALA A 143 11.32 6.08 -5.78
N LEU A 144 11.63 4.79 -5.94
CA LEU A 144 11.31 3.75 -4.98
C LEU A 144 12.03 3.97 -3.65
N ALA A 145 13.35 4.19 -3.68
CA ALA A 145 14.15 4.44 -2.50
C ALA A 145 13.70 5.70 -1.74
N SER A 146 13.35 6.77 -2.47
CA SER A 146 12.82 8.01 -1.89
C SER A 146 11.49 7.75 -1.16
N SER A 147 10.56 7.00 -1.75
CA SER A 147 9.28 6.67 -1.14
C SER A 147 9.46 5.85 0.15
N VAL A 148 10.32 4.83 0.13
CA VAL A 148 10.64 4.02 1.32
C VAL A 148 11.32 4.86 2.39
N ALA A 149 12.28 5.73 2.04
CA ALA A 149 12.97 6.60 2.97
C ALA A 149 12.03 7.63 3.63
N THR A 150 11.04 8.14 2.88
CA THR A 150 9.98 9.02 3.40
C THR A 150 9.18 8.30 4.48
N TRP A 151 8.76 7.09 4.22
CA TRP A 151 8.05 6.27 5.18
C TRP A 151 8.89 5.96 6.44
N GLN A 152 10.15 5.54 6.29
CA GLN A 152 11.04 5.29 7.42
C GLN A 152 11.25 6.54 8.27
N THR A 153 11.35 7.72 7.63
CA THR A 153 11.43 9.00 8.35
C THR A 153 10.16 9.30 9.15
N ALA A 154 8.98 9.03 8.59
CA ALA A 154 7.70 9.19 9.29
C ALA A 154 7.60 8.26 10.51
N LEU A 155 8.03 7.00 10.37
CA LEU A 155 8.06 6.02 11.45
C LEU A 155 9.00 6.46 12.58
N ARG A 156 10.24 6.85 12.24
CA ARG A 156 11.21 7.40 13.21
C ARG A 156 10.65 8.62 13.93
N ARG A 157 10.02 9.54 13.20
CA ARG A 157 9.39 10.71 13.82
C ARG A 157 8.30 10.36 14.81
N ALA A 158 7.54 9.30 14.56
CA ALA A 158 6.54 8.80 15.53
C ALA A 158 7.20 8.26 16.80
N VAL A 159 8.33 7.57 16.67
CA VAL A 159 9.16 7.11 17.82
C VAL A 159 9.68 8.31 18.62
N GLU A 160 10.29 9.31 17.98
CA GLU A 160 10.78 10.53 18.62
C GLU A 160 9.68 11.26 19.40
N LEU A 161 8.47 11.32 18.85
CA LEU A 161 7.32 11.92 19.52
C LEU A 161 6.87 11.11 20.75
N ALA A 162 6.96 9.77 20.70
CA ALA A 162 6.68 8.93 21.87
C ALA A 162 7.75 9.10 22.96
N GLN A 163 9.01 9.27 22.58
CA GLN A 163 10.10 9.60 23.51
C GLN A 163 9.91 10.98 24.15
N ALA A 164 9.57 12.00 23.35
CA ALA A 164 9.33 13.35 23.85
C ALA A 164 8.17 13.43 24.86
N GLN A 165 7.23 12.48 24.80
CA GLN A 165 6.13 12.34 25.76
C GLN A 165 6.46 11.42 26.95
N GLY A 166 7.69 10.93 27.07
CA GLY A 166 8.12 10.02 28.13
C GLY A 166 7.51 8.60 28.03
N GLN A 167 6.91 8.26 26.90
CA GLN A 167 6.26 6.95 26.68
C GLN A 167 7.25 5.89 26.21
N LEU A 168 8.37 6.31 25.60
CA LEU A 168 9.53 5.50 25.29
C LEU A 168 10.78 6.14 25.92
N SER A 169 11.79 5.33 26.17
CA SER A 169 13.06 5.78 26.76
C SER A 169 13.77 6.80 25.86
N GLN A 170 14.08 7.97 26.39
CA GLN A 170 14.85 8.99 25.68
C GLN A 170 16.32 8.59 25.46
N ALA A 171 16.82 7.61 26.22
CA ALA A 171 18.18 7.08 26.06
C ALA A 171 18.29 6.09 24.88
N ALA A 172 17.16 5.61 24.34
CA ALA A 172 17.17 4.69 23.22
C ALA A 172 17.30 5.43 21.88
N ASP A 173 18.07 4.86 20.95
CA ASP A 173 18.21 5.41 19.60
C ASP A 173 16.88 5.25 18.81
N PRO A 174 16.23 6.34 18.37
CA PRO A 174 15.00 6.26 17.60
C PRO A 174 15.20 5.61 16.21
N HIS A 175 16.42 5.66 15.64
CA HIS A 175 16.74 4.96 14.41
C HIS A 175 16.74 3.45 14.61
N GLN A 176 17.29 2.96 15.74
CA GLN A 176 17.29 1.53 16.06
C GLN A 176 15.87 1.02 16.29
N ILE A 177 15.04 1.75 17.03
CA ILE A 177 13.63 1.36 17.25
C ILE A 177 12.88 1.29 15.92
N ALA A 178 13.01 2.31 15.05
CA ALA A 178 12.37 2.33 13.75
C ALA A 178 12.87 1.19 12.84
N PHE A 179 14.17 0.88 12.87
CA PHE A 179 14.77 -0.24 12.16
C PHE A 179 14.19 -1.59 12.61
N GLU A 180 14.08 -1.83 13.92
CA GLU A 180 13.50 -3.07 14.45
C GLU A 180 12.03 -3.22 14.05
N ILE A 181 11.23 -2.13 14.13
CA ILE A 181 9.82 -2.14 13.70
C ILE A 181 9.71 -2.43 12.19
N HIS A 182 10.55 -1.79 11.37
CA HIS A 182 10.58 -2.04 9.92
C HIS A 182 10.96 -3.50 9.63
N GLY A 183 11.97 -4.02 10.33
CA GLY A 183 12.40 -5.41 10.19
C GLY A 183 11.30 -6.43 10.46
N LEU A 184 10.39 -6.17 11.40
CA LEU A 184 9.23 -7.04 11.65
C LEU A 184 8.30 -7.14 10.43
N ILE A 185 8.09 -6.06 9.70
CA ILE A 185 7.23 -6.05 8.51
C ILE A 185 7.90 -6.79 7.34
N LEU A 186 9.22 -6.62 7.17
CA LEU A 186 9.96 -7.38 6.17
C LEU A 186 9.90 -8.88 6.47
N ALA A 187 10.13 -9.27 7.74
CA ALA A 187 10.02 -10.65 8.17
C ALA A 187 8.60 -11.19 8.02
N LEU A 188 7.57 -10.41 8.39
CA LEU A 188 6.17 -10.77 8.18
C LEU A 188 5.88 -11.08 6.72
N HIS A 189 6.26 -10.17 5.82
CA HIS A 189 6.00 -10.35 4.39
C HIS A 189 6.69 -11.62 3.86
N TYR A 190 7.96 -11.84 4.21
CA TYR A 190 8.71 -13.02 3.81
C TYR A 190 8.09 -14.32 4.36
N GLU A 191 7.81 -14.36 5.66
CA GLU A 191 7.23 -15.53 6.34
C GLU A 191 5.83 -15.86 5.80
N ALA A 192 4.96 -14.83 5.66
CA ALA A 192 3.58 -15.04 5.25
C ALA A 192 3.46 -15.35 3.76
N ARG A 193 4.15 -14.57 2.90
CA ARG A 193 4.02 -14.68 1.44
C ARG A 193 4.86 -15.80 0.87
N PHE A 194 6.15 -15.86 1.19
CA PHE A 194 7.07 -16.82 0.60
C PHE A 194 7.02 -18.18 1.30
N LEU A 195 7.14 -18.19 2.65
CA LEU A 195 7.15 -19.43 3.43
C LEU A 195 5.74 -19.94 3.76
N ARG A 196 4.68 -19.16 3.50
CA ARG A 196 3.28 -19.52 3.82
C ARG A 196 3.06 -19.90 5.28
N ASN A 197 3.81 -19.27 6.20
CA ASN A 197 3.72 -19.52 7.63
C ASN A 197 2.44 -18.90 8.21
N PRO A 198 1.49 -19.68 8.73
CA PRO A 198 0.23 -19.16 9.25
C PRO A 198 0.39 -18.30 10.51
N ASN A 199 1.51 -18.42 11.22
CA ASN A 199 1.78 -17.69 12.46
C ASN A 199 2.56 -16.39 12.24
N ALA A 200 2.88 -16.01 10.99
CA ALA A 200 3.72 -14.86 10.68
C ALA A 200 3.16 -13.54 11.27
N THR A 201 1.85 -13.30 11.10
CA THR A 201 1.17 -12.11 11.62
C THR A 201 1.25 -12.00 13.13
N GLU A 202 1.02 -13.11 13.84
CA GLU A 202 1.07 -13.12 15.30
C GLU A 202 2.50 -12.90 15.82
N ARG A 203 3.51 -13.50 15.18
CA ARG A 203 4.91 -13.28 15.51
C ARG A 203 5.35 -11.84 15.33
N ALA A 204 4.92 -11.18 14.25
CA ALA A 204 5.22 -9.76 14.01
C ALA A 204 4.57 -8.89 15.09
N ARG A 205 3.33 -9.18 15.50
CA ARG A 205 2.64 -8.46 16.57
C ARG A 205 3.34 -8.64 17.92
N GLN A 206 3.72 -9.87 18.29
CA GLN A 206 4.47 -10.15 19.51
C GLN A 206 5.84 -9.46 19.49
N GLY A 207 6.53 -9.48 18.35
CA GLY A 207 7.80 -8.77 18.17
C GLY A 207 7.66 -7.28 18.44
N PHE A 208 6.62 -6.63 17.93
CA PHE A 208 6.36 -5.22 18.19
C PHE A 208 6.09 -4.96 19.68
N GLN A 209 5.31 -5.81 20.34
CA GLN A 209 5.08 -5.70 21.79
C GLN A 209 6.39 -5.82 22.58
N HIS A 210 7.28 -6.75 22.20
CA HIS A 210 8.59 -6.89 22.82
C HIS A 210 9.48 -5.65 22.62
N ILE A 211 9.45 -5.02 21.43
CA ILE A 211 10.14 -3.76 21.18
C ILE A 211 9.62 -2.68 22.14
N LEU A 212 8.30 -2.49 22.23
CA LEU A 212 7.71 -1.50 23.11
C LEU A 212 8.02 -1.77 24.60
N ALA A 213 7.96 -3.01 25.04
CA ALA A 213 8.31 -3.39 26.40
C ALA A 213 9.79 -3.11 26.73
N ARG A 214 10.69 -3.42 25.79
CA ARG A 214 12.15 -3.18 25.95
C ARG A 214 12.47 -1.70 26.08
N TYR A 215 11.79 -0.86 25.31
CA TYR A 215 12.04 0.57 25.27
C TYR A 215 11.13 1.39 26.21
N GLY A 216 10.34 0.73 27.07
CA GLY A 216 9.58 1.38 28.13
C GLY A 216 8.14 1.75 27.80
N GLY A 217 7.63 1.38 26.61
CA GLY A 217 6.24 1.62 26.23
C GLY A 217 5.28 0.68 26.97
N SER A 218 4.21 1.22 27.58
CA SER A 218 3.13 0.41 28.15
C SER A 218 2.21 -0.07 27.03
N VAL A 219 2.11 -1.38 26.83
CA VAL A 219 1.16 -1.99 25.89
C VAL A 219 -0.11 -2.35 26.64
N THR A 220 -1.21 -1.71 26.30
CA THR A 220 -2.53 -2.26 26.63
C THR A 220 -2.80 -3.41 25.62
N PRO A 221 -2.91 -4.66 26.05
CA PRO A 221 -3.21 -5.75 25.15
C PRO A 221 -4.53 -5.45 24.41
N PRO A 222 -4.62 -5.72 23.11
CA PRO A 222 -5.88 -5.58 22.40
C PRO A 222 -6.89 -6.51 23.08
N THR A 223 -8.04 -5.95 23.46
CA THR A 223 -9.16 -6.74 23.98
C THR A 223 -9.51 -7.76 22.91
N SER A 224 -9.23 -9.03 23.19
CA SER A 224 -9.62 -10.13 22.33
C SER A 224 -11.14 -10.19 22.33
N THR A 225 -11.78 -9.59 21.32
CA THR A 225 -13.16 -9.87 21.01
C THR A 225 -13.22 -11.33 20.55
N PRO A 226 -13.95 -12.21 21.23
CA PRO A 226 -14.08 -13.57 20.76
C PRO A 226 -14.75 -13.53 19.39
N ALA A 227 -14.07 -14.10 18.39
CA ALA A 227 -14.64 -14.30 17.06
C ALA A 227 -15.88 -15.19 17.23
N SER A 228 -17.06 -14.59 17.11
CA SER A 228 -18.31 -15.33 16.97
C SER A 228 -18.21 -16.19 15.73
N GLY A 229 -18.31 -17.51 15.95
CA GLY A 229 -18.12 -18.53 14.93
C GLY A 229 -18.98 -18.30 13.69
N GLN A 230 -18.31 -18.14 12.57
CA GLN A 230 -18.91 -18.44 11.27
C GLN A 230 -18.39 -19.81 10.81
N PRO A 231 -19.25 -20.71 10.31
CA PRO A 231 -18.84 -22.02 9.86
C PRO A 231 -17.97 -21.91 8.59
N ALA A 232 -16.86 -22.64 8.61
CA ALA A 232 -15.94 -22.76 7.50
C ALA A 232 -16.65 -23.11 6.18
N ALA A 233 -16.52 -22.23 5.19
CA ALA A 233 -16.94 -22.52 3.82
C ALA A 233 -16.04 -23.64 3.28
N LYS A 234 -16.67 -24.73 2.80
CA LYS A 234 -16.00 -25.87 2.17
C LYS A 234 -15.25 -25.40 0.92
N LEU A 235 -13.93 -25.55 0.91
CA LEU A 235 -13.12 -25.43 -0.30
C LEU A 235 -13.61 -26.45 -1.33
N VAL A 236 -14.09 -25.96 -2.46
CA VAL A 236 -14.34 -26.77 -3.66
C VAL A 236 -12.98 -27.05 -4.31
N ALA A 237 -12.59 -28.32 -4.36
CA ALA A 237 -11.38 -28.77 -5.00
C ALA A 237 -11.44 -28.55 -6.51
N VAL A 238 -10.46 -27.81 -7.07
CA VAL A 238 -10.26 -27.66 -8.51
C VAL A 238 -9.66 -28.97 -9.06
N PRO A 239 -10.23 -29.59 -10.11
CA PRO A 239 -9.71 -30.82 -10.65
C PRO A 239 -8.39 -30.60 -11.37
N LYS A 240 -7.38 -31.43 -11.02
CA LYS A 240 -6.07 -31.47 -11.70
C LYS A 240 -6.25 -31.95 -13.14
N THR A 241 -5.97 -31.11 -14.12
CA THR A 241 -5.85 -31.51 -15.53
C THR A 241 -4.63 -32.41 -15.70
N ARG A 242 -4.88 -33.66 -16.13
CA ARG A 242 -3.86 -34.64 -16.51
C ARG A 242 -3.11 -34.16 -17.75
N ARG A 243 -1.81 -33.88 -17.63
CA ARG A 243 -0.92 -33.76 -18.80
C ARG A 243 -0.79 -35.12 -19.45
N LYS A 244 -1.12 -35.18 -20.75
CA LYS A 244 -0.80 -36.33 -21.63
C LYS A 244 0.72 -36.38 -21.86
N PRO A 245 1.35 -37.57 -21.85
CA PRO A 245 2.73 -37.71 -22.26
C PRO A 245 2.86 -37.51 -23.76
N ALA A 246 3.91 -36.80 -24.21
CA ALA A 246 4.32 -36.74 -25.57
C ALA A 246 4.95 -38.09 -25.94
N ASN A 247 4.44 -38.72 -27.00
CA ASN A 247 5.12 -39.82 -27.70
C ASN A 247 6.04 -39.22 -28.74
N ASP A 248 7.26 -39.72 -28.75
CA ASP A 248 8.30 -39.81 -29.80
C ASP A 248 8.35 -38.70 -30.84
#